data_838b8e48ea07fb0ed40a703ee2319819
#
_entry.id   838b8e48ea07fb0ed40a703ee2319819
#
_cell.length_a   1.000
_cell.length_b   1.000
_cell.length_c   1.000
_cell.angle_alpha   90.00
_cell.angle_beta   90.00
_cell.angle_gamma   90.00
#
_symmetry.space_group_name_H-M   'P 1'
#
loop_
_entity.id
_entity.type
_entity.pdbx_description
1 polymer ?
#
loop_
_entity_poly.entity_id
_entity_poly.type
_entity_poly.pdbx_seq_one_letter_code
_entity_poly.pdbx_strand_id
1 'polypeptide(L)'
;MKLISPSLLSADFGNLQRDIEMLNASECDWLHVDVMDGLFVPNISFGQPIVKHIKRHAKKPLDVHLMIMDPGRYVEDFKNAGADILTVHYEACTHLDRVLHSIHDHGMKGGVVLNPHTAVCLLEDIIQECDLVLLMSVNPGFGGQKFIENTYCKVRQLKELCLRKNPECLIEVDGGVNLQNAPLLFEAGADVLVAGNAVFKSDDPAATIHQMKQ
;
A
#
# COMPACT_ATOMS: atom_id res chain seq x y z
N MET A 1 -13.59 -3.46 -7.73
CA MET A 1 -12.74 -4.65 -7.57
C MET A 1 -12.52 -4.84 -6.07
N LYS A 2 -12.36 -6.06 -5.55
CA LYS A 2 -12.08 -6.28 -4.11
C LYS A 2 -10.76 -7.02 -3.97
N LEU A 3 -9.66 -6.27 -3.85
CA LEU A 3 -8.31 -6.80 -3.69
C LEU A 3 -7.84 -6.67 -2.24
N ILE A 4 -7.09 -7.67 -1.76
CA ILE A 4 -6.49 -7.68 -0.43
C ILE A 4 -4.97 -7.81 -0.57
N SER A 5 -4.25 -6.88 0.06
CA SER A 5 -2.79 -6.79 0.12
C SER A 5 -2.33 -6.90 1.59
N PRO A 6 -2.05 -8.12 2.13
CA PRO A 6 -1.60 -8.25 3.52
C PRO A 6 -0.25 -7.56 3.75
N SER A 7 -0.17 -6.71 4.80
CA SER A 7 1.08 -6.01 5.15
C SER A 7 2.04 -6.92 5.90
N LEU A 8 3.19 -7.18 5.30
CA LEU A 8 4.28 -7.95 5.88
C LEU A 8 4.93 -7.28 7.10
N LEU A 9 4.62 -6.02 7.38
CA LEU A 9 5.03 -5.35 8.63
C LEU A 9 4.46 -6.04 9.88
N SER A 10 3.34 -6.76 9.74
CA SER A 10 2.70 -7.52 10.82
C SER A 10 3.08 -9.01 10.84
N ALA A 11 3.91 -9.47 9.90
CA ALA A 11 4.38 -10.85 9.83
C ALA A 11 5.39 -11.17 10.94
N ASP A 12 5.66 -12.45 11.17
CA ASP A 12 6.74 -12.90 12.02
C ASP A 12 8.08 -12.82 11.28
N PHE A 13 8.86 -11.78 11.54
CA PHE A 13 10.16 -11.58 10.87
C PHE A 13 11.18 -12.69 11.14
N GLY A 14 11.02 -13.44 12.25
CA GLY A 14 11.82 -14.64 12.51
C GLY A 14 11.46 -15.82 11.60
N ASN A 15 10.26 -15.80 10.98
CA ASN A 15 9.73 -16.86 10.12
C ASN A 15 9.06 -16.30 8.85
N LEU A 16 9.60 -15.22 8.31
CA LEU A 16 9.00 -14.46 7.20
C LEU A 16 8.69 -15.33 5.97
N GLN A 17 9.57 -16.28 5.64
CA GLN A 17 9.33 -17.21 4.53
C GLN A 17 8.04 -18.03 4.73
N ARG A 18 7.82 -18.59 5.92
CA ARG A 18 6.60 -19.35 6.26
C ARG A 18 5.34 -18.49 6.02
N ASP A 19 5.38 -17.24 6.46
CA ASP A 19 4.24 -16.33 6.33
C ASP A 19 3.98 -15.95 4.86
N ILE A 20 5.03 -15.75 4.06
CA ILE A 20 4.91 -15.53 2.60
C ILE A 20 4.32 -16.77 1.91
N GLU A 21 4.77 -17.98 2.27
CA GLU A 21 4.24 -19.22 1.69
C GLU A 21 2.76 -19.43 2.03
N MET A 22 2.34 -19.09 3.26
CA MET A 22 0.94 -19.08 3.66
C MET A 22 0.12 -18.08 2.81
N LEU A 23 0.62 -16.86 2.62
CA LEU A 23 -0.03 -15.85 1.78
C LEU A 23 -0.09 -16.26 0.30
N ASN A 24 0.94 -16.91 -0.23
CA ASN A 24 0.93 -17.47 -1.59
C ASN A 24 -0.19 -18.49 -1.80
N ALA A 25 -0.55 -19.24 -0.77
CA ALA A 25 -1.61 -20.24 -0.80
C ALA A 25 -3.01 -19.66 -0.52
N SER A 26 -3.09 -18.43 -0.04
CA SER A 26 -4.34 -17.73 0.25
C SER A 26 -4.91 -17.01 -0.98
N GLU A 27 -6.09 -16.41 -0.81
CA GLU A 27 -6.74 -15.58 -1.84
C GLU A 27 -6.26 -14.12 -1.86
N CYS A 28 -5.16 -13.77 -1.18
CA CYS A 28 -4.60 -12.44 -1.28
C CYS A 28 -4.13 -12.15 -2.71
N ASP A 29 -4.17 -10.88 -3.10
CA ASP A 29 -3.86 -10.47 -4.46
C ASP A 29 -2.42 -9.95 -4.58
N TRP A 30 -1.96 -9.20 -3.60
CA TRP A 30 -0.62 -8.63 -3.52
C TRP A 30 0.00 -8.91 -2.16
N LEU A 31 1.29 -8.56 -1.99
CA LEU A 31 1.98 -8.54 -0.70
C LEU A 31 2.47 -7.10 -0.44
N HIS A 32 1.92 -6.47 0.59
CA HIS A 32 2.27 -5.09 0.95
C HIS A 32 3.54 -5.05 1.80
N VAL A 33 4.46 -4.17 1.40
CA VAL A 33 5.81 -4.08 1.97
C VAL A 33 6.09 -2.64 2.42
N ASP A 34 6.00 -2.40 3.73
CA ASP A 34 6.17 -1.09 4.36
C ASP A 34 7.64 -0.77 4.62
N VAL A 35 8.24 0.12 3.84
CA VAL A 35 9.64 0.56 3.99
C VAL A 35 9.69 1.89 4.72
N MET A 36 10.43 1.93 5.85
CA MET A 36 10.53 3.10 6.74
C MET A 36 11.99 3.44 7.04
N ASP A 37 12.34 4.74 7.00
CA ASP A 37 13.71 5.24 7.14
C ASP A 37 14.04 5.88 8.50
N GLY A 38 13.05 6.02 9.39
CA GLY A 38 13.22 6.71 10.67
C GLY A 38 13.29 8.24 10.56
N LEU A 39 13.11 8.79 9.35
CA LEU A 39 13.13 10.24 9.09
C LEU A 39 11.76 10.75 8.67
N PHE A 40 11.14 10.15 7.66
CA PHE A 40 9.76 10.46 7.25
C PHE A 40 8.75 10.01 8.31
N VAL A 41 8.99 8.84 8.91
CA VAL A 41 8.22 8.29 10.03
C VAL A 41 9.14 7.94 11.20
N PRO A 42 8.65 7.98 12.47
CA PRO A 42 9.50 7.74 13.65
C PRO A 42 9.74 6.25 13.91
N ASN A 43 9.96 5.46 12.85
CA ASN A 43 10.23 4.03 12.89
C ASN A 43 11.14 3.63 11.73
N ILE A 44 11.92 2.56 11.92
CA ILE A 44 12.73 1.92 10.88
C ILE A 44 12.21 0.49 10.72
N SER A 45 11.87 0.09 9.50
CA SER A 45 11.44 -1.27 9.21
C SER A 45 12.54 -2.09 8.52
N PHE A 46 12.47 -2.21 7.24
CA PHE A 46 13.44 -2.94 6.42
C PHE A 46 13.60 -2.27 5.06
N GLY A 47 14.68 -2.60 4.36
CA GLY A 47 15.01 -2.02 3.05
C GLY A 47 15.16 -3.08 1.97
N GLN A 48 15.83 -2.68 0.88
CA GLN A 48 16.00 -3.48 -0.35
C GLN A 48 16.50 -4.91 -0.12
N PRO A 49 17.45 -5.21 0.81
CA PRO A 49 17.89 -6.58 1.04
C PRO A 49 16.77 -7.52 1.47
N ILE A 50 15.87 -7.05 2.34
CA ILE A 50 14.72 -7.85 2.80
C ILE A 50 13.67 -7.95 1.70
N VAL A 51 13.37 -6.86 0.98
CA VAL A 51 12.46 -6.89 -0.19
C VAL A 51 12.91 -7.94 -1.21
N LYS A 52 14.22 -8.02 -1.49
CA LYS A 52 14.80 -9.04 -2.37
C LYS A 52 14.60 -10.47 -1.85
N HIS A 53 14.66 -10.68 -0.53
CA HIS A 53 14.36 -11.98 0.07
C HIS A 53 12.86 -12.30 -0.02
N ILE A 54 11.99 -11.33 0.24
CA ILE A 54 10.53 -11.48 0.06
C ILE A 54 10.23 -11.92 -1.38
N LYS A 55 10.80 -11.22 -2.39
CA LYS A 55 10.57 -11.51 -3.81
C LYS A 55 10.94 -12.94 -4.20
N ARG A 56 11.99 -13.52 -3.61
CA ARG A 56 12.41 -14.90 -3.89
C ARG A 56 11.36 -15.95 -3.52
N HIS A 57 10.55 -15.66 -2.51
CA HIS A 57 9.52 -16.57 -2.00
C HIS A 57 8.11 -16.18 -2.44
N ALA A 58 7.89 -14.91 -2.81
CA ALA A 58 6.60 -14.39 -3.24
C ALA A 58 6.21 -14.90 -4.63
N LYS A 59 4.97 -15.38 -4.77
CA LYS A 59 4.32 -15.70 -6.05
C LYS A 59 3.32 -14.63 -6.47
N LYS A 60 3.06 -13.67 -5.60
CA LYS A 60 2.16 -12.54 -5.79
C LYS A 60 2.98 -11.29 -6.10
N PRO A 61 2.40 -10.27 -6.75
CA PRO A 61 3.05 -8.97 -6.91
C PRO A 61 3.45 -8.36 -5.57
N LEU A 62 4.62 -7.69 -5.53
CA LEU A 62 5.04 -6.89 -4.39
C LEU A 62 4.58 -5.44 -4.59
N ASP A 63 3.75 -5.00 -3.68
CA ASP A 63 3.28 -3.65 -3.52
C ASP A 63 4.14 -2.95 -2.44
N VAL A 64 5.11 -2.16 -2.87
CA VAL A 64 6.13 -1.57 -2.01
C VAL A 64 5.78 -0.12 -1.69
N HIS A 65 5.48 0.14 -0.42
CA HIS A 65 5.12 1.44 0.11
C HIS A 65 6.33 2.12 0.76
N LEU A 66 6.78 3.22 0.18
CA LEU A 66 7.95 3.97 0.65
C LEU A 66 7.56 5.10 1.61
N MET A 67 7.67 4.86 2.91
CA MET A 67 7.60 5.86 3.97
C MET A 67 9.01 6.40 4.26
N ILE A 68 9.66 6.99 3.25
CA ILE A 68 11.02 7.50 3.31
C ILE A 68 11.12 8.89 2.69
N MET A 69 12.10 9.68 3.12
CA MET A 69 12.39 10.98 2.52
C MET A 69 13.08 10.82 1.16
N ASP A 70 12.71 11.68 0.19
CA ASP A 70 13.27 11.72 -1.16
C ASP A 70 13.30 10.33 -1.86
N PRO A 71 12.13 9.67 -1.99
CA PRO A 71 12.03 8.28 -2.47
C PRO A 71 12.50 8.11 -3.92
N GLY A 72 12.53 9.19 -4.71
CA GLY A 72 13.00 9.16 -6.10
C GLY A 72 14.43 8.65 -6.28
N ARG A 73 15.26 8.75 -5.23
CA ARG A 73 16.65 8.26 -5.24
C ARG A 73 16.76 6.73 -5.26
N TYR A 74 15.69 6.03 -4.90
CA TYR A 74 15.71 4.58 -4.66
C TYR A 74 14.83 3.79 -5.64
N VAL A 75 14.26 4.44 -6.66
CA VAL A 75 13.35 3.80 -7.62
C VAL A 75 14.00 2.58 -8.28
N GLU A 76 15.21 2.75 -8.83
CA GLU A 76 15.98 1.67 -9.47
C GLU A 76 16.34 0.56 -8.47
N ASP A 77 16.71 0.91 -7.24
CA ASP A 77 17.08 -0.05 -6.21
C ASP A 77 15.91 -0.94 -5.82
N PHE A 78 14.70 -0.37 -5.68
CA PHE A 78 13.50 -1.15 -5.35
C PHE A 78 13.00 -1.98 -6.54
N LYS A 79 13.15 -1.49 -7.78
CA LYS A 79 12.95 -2.33 -8.96
C LYS A 79 13.87 -3.55 -8.95
N ASN A 80 15.16 -3.32 -8.72
CA ASN A 80 16.16 -4.40 -8.66
C ASN A 80 15.94 -5.34 -7.46
N ALA A 81 15.29 -4.87 -6.40
CA ALA A 81 14.86 -5.70 -5.28
C ALA A 81 13.61 -6.52 -5.58
N GLY A 82 12.85 -6.17 -6.63
CA GLY A 82 11.71 -6.95 -7.12
C GLY A 82 10.34 -6.33 -6.84
N ALA A 83 10.26 -5.01 -6.61
CA ALA A 83 9.00 -4.30 -6.56
C ALA A 83 8.27 -4.38 -7.91
N ASP A 84 6.96 -4.67 -7.87
CA ASP A 84 6.07 -4.67 -9.03
C ASP A 84 5.24 -3.38 -9.06
N ILE A 85 4.87 -2.89 -7.88
CA ILE A 85 4.17 -1.63 -7.63
C ILE A 85 5.05 -0.84 -6.64
N LEU A 86 5.22 0.45 -6.87
CA LEU A 86 5.98 1.34 -5.99
C LEU A 86 5.15 2.57 -5.66
N THR A 87 4.82 2.76 -4.38
CA THR A 87 4.06 3.91 -3.90
C THR A 87 4.93 4.84 -3.08
N VAL A 88 4.80 6.15 -3.34
CA VAL A 88 5.60 7.20 -2.71
C VAL A 88 4.68 8.27 -2.12
N HIS A 89 5.03 8.77 -0.93
CA HIS A 89 4.26 9.83 -0.30
C HIS A 89 4.35 11.15 -1.07
N TYR A 90 3.19 11.78 -1.29
CA TYR A 90 3.07 13.13 -1.83
C TYR A 90 3.97 14.10 -1.05
N GLU A 91 3.93 13.99 0.27
CA GLU A 91 4.64 14.86 1.21
C GLU A 91 6.16 14.64 1.21
N ALA A 92 6.64 13.51 0.69
CA ALA A 92 8.07 13.18 0.62
C ALA A 92 8.70 13.51 -0.75
N CYS A 93 7.90 13.95 -1.73
CA CYS A 93 8.35 14.19 -3.11
C CYS A 93 8.34 15.68 -3.46
N THR A 94 9.50 16.27 -3.68
CA THR A 94 9.59 17.66 -4.18
C THR A 94 9.12 17.77 -5.64
N HIS A 95 9.35 16.73 -6.44
CA HIS A 95 9.00 16.67 -7.87
C HIS A 95 8.27 15.35 -8.16
N LEU A 96 7.03 15.23 -7.69
CA LEU A 96 6.24 14.00 -7.73
C LEU A 96 6.06 13.45 -9.15
N ASP A 97 5.75 14.31 -10.12
CA ASP A 97 5.61 13.95 -11.53
C ASP A 97 6.87 13.23 -12.06
N ARG A 98 8.06 13.78 -11.81
CA ARG A 98 9.32 13.15 -12.19
C ARG A 98 9.52 11.78 -11.55
N VAL A 99 9.10 11.63 -10.28
CA VAL A 99 9.25 10.35 -9.56
C VAL A 99 8.32 9.30 -10.16
N LEU A 100 7.07 9.64 -10.49
CA LEU A 100 6.13 8.71 -11.14
C LEU A 100 6.63 8.27 -12.51
N HIS A 101 7.09 9.21 -13.36
CA HIS A 101 7.71 8.86 -14.65
C HIS A 101 8.91 7.93 -14.47
N SER A 102 9.78 8.20 -13.48
CA SER A 102 10.92 7.31 -13.20
C SER A 102 10.46 5.90 -12.80
N ILE A 103 9.39 5.77 -12.02
CA ILE A 103 8.83 4.45 -11.66
C ILE A 103 8.35 3.70 -12.91
N HIS A 104 7.62 4.40 -13.80
CA HIS A 104 7.15 3.83 -15.07
C HIS A 104 8.28 3.45 -16.02
N ASP A 105 9.31 4.29 -16.14
CA ASP A 105 10.51 4.03 -16.96
C ASP A 105 11.24 2.77 -16.53
N HIS A 106 11.17 2.43 -15.23
CA HIS A 106 11.70 1.18 -14.69
C HIS A 106 10.73 -0.01 -14.79
N GLY A 107 9.56 0.16 -15.43
CA GLY A 107 8.58 -0.91 -15.68
C GLY A 107 7.87 -1.39 -14.41
N MET A 108 7.61 -0.49 -13.47
CA MET A 108 6.74 -0.69 -12.30
C MET A 108 5.44 0.10 -12.46
N LYS A 109 4.40 -0.31 -11.75
CA LYS A 109 3.25 0.55 -11.52
C LYS A 109 3.59 1.62 -10.49
N GLY A 110 3.23 2.87 -10.80
CA GLY A 110 3.52 4.03 -9.95
C GLY A 110 2.30 4.49 -9.17
N GLY A 111 2.47 4.71 -7.86
CA GLY A 111 1.40 5.20 -7.01
C GLY A 111 1.81 6.33 -6.09
N VAL A 112 0.79 7.10 -5.67
CA VAL A 112 0.93 8.22 -4.74
C VAL A 112 0.23 7.91 -3.43
N VAL A 113 0.89 8.20 -2.31
CA VAL A 113 0.33 8.03 -0.96
C VAL A 113 -0.03 9.38 -0.38
N LEU A 114 -1.21 9.49 0.23
CA LEU A 114 -1.63 10.66 0.99
C LEU A 114 -1.76 10.34 2.49
N ASN A 115 -1.09 11.13 3.31
CA ASN A 115 -1.31 11.12 4.76
C ASN A 115 -2.77 11.45 5.13
N PRO A 116 -3.25 11.12 6.35
CA PRO A 116 -4.62 11.41 6.75
C PRO A 116 -5.01 12.88 6.62
N HIS A 117 -4.08 13.81 6.89
CA HIS A 117 -4.30 15.26 6.83
C HIS A 117 -4.17 15.88 5.43
N THR A 118 -3.62 15.15 4.45
CA THR A 118 -3.39 15.67 3.10
C THR A 118 -4.65 15.54 2.25
N ALA A 119 -5.09 16.65 1.66
CA ALA A 119 -6.35 16.70 0.91
C ALA A 119 -6.25 16.00 -0.46
N VAL A 120 -7.32 15.29 -0.87
CA VAL A 120 -7.42 14.60 -2.16
C VAL A 120 -7.31 15.56 -3.36
N CYS A 121 -7.80 16.79 -3.23
CA CYS A 121 -7.75 17.80 -4.31
C CYS A 121 -6.32 18.14 -4.78
N LEU A 122 -5.29 17.86 -3.98
CA LEU A 122 -3.90 18.04 -4.38
C LEU A 122 -3.46 17.08 -5.50
N LEU A 123 -4.23 16.04 -5.76
CA LEU A 123 -3.98 15.11 -6.87
C LEU A 123 -4.60 15.54 -8.20
N GLU A 124 -5.35 16.67 -8.23
CA GLU A 124 -6.11 17.08 -9.41
C GLU A 124 -5.25 17.17 -10.70
N ASP A 125 -4.00 17.58 -10.59
CA ASP A 125 -3.09 17.75 -11.73
C ASP A 125 -2.15 16.58 -11.99
N ILE A 126 -2.11 15.58 -11.09
CA ILE A 126 -1.17 14.45 -11.18
C ILE A 126 -1.86 13.09 -11.32
N ILE A 127 -3.16 13.00 -11.06
CA ILE A 127 -3.90 11.73 -11.00
C ILE A 127 -3.84 10.93 -12.31
N GLN A 128 -3.63 11.58 -13.45
CA GLN A 128 -3.51 10.92 -14.76
C GLN A 128 -2.26 10.06 -14.86
N GLU A 129 -1.22 10.39 -14.10
CA GLU A 129 0.04 9.66 -14.05
C GLU A 129 0.04 8.56 -12.97
N CYS A 130 -1.06 8.39 -12.21
CA CYS A 130 -1.13 7.41 -11.13
C CYS A 130 -1.80 6.11 -11.61
N ASP A 131 -1.11 4.96 -11.45
CA ASP A 131 -1.76 3.65 -11.53
C ASP A 131 -2.56 3.35 -10.25
N LEU A 132 -2.14 3.95 -9.13
CA LEU A 132 -2.67 3.69 -7.80
C LEU A 132 -2.58 4.94 -6.92
N VAL A 133 -3.60 5.18 -6.08
CA VAL A 133 -3.51 6.14 -4.97
C VAL A 133 -3.81 5.41 -3.67
N LEU A 134 -2.82 5.43 -2.76
CA LEU A 134 -2.94 4.89 -1.41
C LEU A 134 -3.36 5.99 -0.43
N LEU A 135 -4.48 5.80 0.25
CA LEU A 135 -4.94 6.67 1.34
C LEU A 135 -4.57 6.06 2.69
N MET A 136 -3.74 6.78 3.45
CA MET A 136 -3.48 6.38 4.83
C MET A 136 -4.72 6.63 5.69
N SER A 137 -5.16 5.60 6.38
CA SER A 137 -6.25 5.65 7.36
C SER A 137 -5.77 5.63 8.82
N VAL A 138 -4.46 5.74 9.00
CA VAL A 138 -3.75 5.99 10.26
C VAL A 138 -2.56 6.89 9.96
N ASN A 139 -1.91 7.48 10.97
CA ASN A 139 -0.61 8.11 10.73
C ASN A 139 0.43 7.03 10.43
N PRO A 140 1.21 7.14 9.33
CA PRO A 140 2.19 6.12 8.96
C PRO A 140 3.28 5.96 10.03
N GLY A 141 3.91 4.75 10.09
CA GLY A 141 5.03 4.46 10.95
C GLY A 141 4.84 3.26 11.90
N PHE A 142 3.62 2.90 12.27
CA PHE A 142 3.35 1.76 13.17
C PHE A 142 2.09 1.01 12.77
N GLY A 143 2.13 -0.31 12.90
CA GLY A 143 0.94 -1.16 12.75
C GLY A 143 0.01 -1.12 13.98
N GLY A 144 -1.24 -1.58 13.81
CA GLY A 144 -2.20 -1.78 14.90
C GLY A 144 -2.83 -0.51 15.46
N GLN A 145 -2.79 0.59 14.74
CA GLN A 145 -3.43 1.84 15.11
C GLN A 145 -4.95 1.82 14.85
N LYS A 146 -5.67 2.71 15.51
CA LYS A 146 -7.12 2.90 15.31
C LYS A 146 -7.38 3.59 13.98
N PHE A 147 -8.32 3.04 13.20
CA PHE A 147 -8.79 3.59 11.93
C PHE A 147 -9.35 5.02 12.08
N ILE A 148 -9.02 5.91 11.16
CA ILE A 148 -9.51 7.29 11.09
C ILE A 148 -10.75 7.34 10.19
N GLU A 149 -11.92 7.57 10.77
CA GLU A 149 -13.23 7.54 10.08
C GLU A 149 -13.34 8.49 8.88
N ASN A 150 -12.62 9.63 8.90
CA ASN A 150 -12.61 10.57 7.77
C ASN A 150 -12.10 9.93 6.46
N THR A 151 -11.43 8.79 6.54
CA THR A 151 -10.96 8.04 5.37
C THR A 151 -12.08 7.67 4.42
N TYR A 152 -13.27 7.31 4.91
CA TYR A 152 -14.41 7.05 4.03
C TYR A 152 -14.79 8.26 3.16
N CYS A 153 -14.71 9.46 3.71
CA CYS A 153 -14.95 10.69 2.95
C CYS A 153 -13.87 10.89 1.87
N LYS A 154 -12.59 10.69 2.24
CA LYS A 154 -11.47 10.80 1.31
C LYS A 154 -11.56 9.76 0.18
N VAL A 155 -11.95 8.52 0.47
CA VAL A 155 -12.15 7.47 -0.56
C VAL A 155 -13.21 7.90 -1.56
N ARG A 156 -14.37 8.42 -1.11
CA ARG A 156 -15.42 8.91 -2.02
C ARG A 156 -14.94 10.08 -2.88
N GLN A 157 -14.26 11.06 -2.28
CA GLN A 157 -13.69 12.20 -3.02
C GLN A 157 -12.69 11.74 -4.08
N LEU A 158 -11.83 10.78 -3.72
CA LEU A 158 -10.85 10.22 -4.65
C LEU A 158 -11.54 9.43 -5.76
N LYS A 159 -12.58 8.65 -5.44
CA LYS A 159 -13.37 7.93 -6.45
C LYS A 159 -14.01 8.86 -7.47
N GLU A 160 -14.56 10.00 -7.02
CA GLU A 160 -15.10 11.03 -7.90
C GLU A 160 -14.01 11.63 -8.80
N LEU A 161 -12.82 11.90 -8.26
CA LEU A 161 -11.69 12.40 -9.03
C LEU A 161 -11.22 11.38 -10.06
N CYS A 162 -11.05 10.11 -9.68
CA CYS A 162 -10.67 9.04 -10.59
C CYS A 162 -11.67 8.88 -11.73
N LEU A 163 -12.97 8.83 -11.43
CA LEU A 163 -14.01 8.71 -12.46
C LEU A 163 -13.98 9.84 -13.49
N ARG A 164 -13.55 11.05 -13.09
CA ARG A 164 -13.45 12.21 -14.00
C ARG A 164 -12.19 12.21 -14.85
N LYS A 165 -11.05 11.79 -14.29
CA LYS A 165 -9.72 12.03 -14.88
C LYS A 165 -8.92 10.79 -15.20
N ASN A 166 -9.04 9.73 -14.41
CA ASN A 166 -8.31 8.47 -14.60
C ASN A 166 -9.10 7.28 -14.02
N PRO A 167 -10.11 6.77 -14.76
CA PRO A 167 -10.97 5.68 -14.29
C PRO A 167 -10.23 4.36 -13.99
N GLU A 168 -9.03 4.18 -14.55
CA GLU A 168 -8.21 2.98 -14.34
C GLU A 168 -7.34 3.04 -13.07
N CYS A 169 -7.21 4.23 -12.46
CA CYS A 169 -6.46 4.41 -11.21
C CYS A 169 -7.12 3.66 -10.05
N LEU A 170 -6.40 2.77 -9.42
CA LEU A 170 -6.87 2.01 -8.26
C LEU A 170 -6.81 2.86 -6.99
N ILE A 171 -7.76 2.63 -6.10
CA ILE A 171 -7.83 3.28 -4.79
C ILE A 171 -7.48 2.24 -3.72
N GLU A 172 -6.37 2.45 -3.05
CA GLU A 172 -5.91 1.61 -1.96
C GLU A 172 -6.09 2.32 -0.61
N VAL A 173 -6.34 1.54 0.45
CA VAL A 173 -6.45 2.06 1.83
C VAL A 173 -5.58 1.24 2.75
N ASP A 174 -4.70 1.92 3.52
CA ASP A 174 -3.83 1.31 4.52
C ASP A 174 -4.01 1.93 5.90
N GLY A 175 -4.16 1.06 6.91
CA GLY A 175 -4.17 1.40 8.33
C GLY A 175 -5.46 1.03 9.04
N GLY A 176 -5.39 0.14 10.03
CA GLY A 176 -6.53 -0.25 10.87
C GLY A 176 -7.67 -0.96 10.14
N VAL A 177 -7.42 -1.48 8.93
CA VAL A 177 -8.38 -2.28 8.16
C VAL A 177 -8.65 -3.61 8.86
N ASN A 178 -9.93 -4.01 8.93
CA ASN A 178 -10.41 -5.23 9.56
C ASN A 178 -11.72 -5.72 8.92
N LEU A 179 -12.26 -6.85 9.40
CA LEU A 179 -13.48 -7.44 8.86
C LEU A 179 -14.73 -6.54 8.98
N GLN A 180 -14.76 -5.62 9.97
CA GLN A 180 -15.90 -4.74 10.20
C GLN A 180 -15.92 -3.55 9.23
N ASN A 181 -14.76 -2.98 8.91
CA ASN A 181 -14.67 -1.79 8.06
C ASN A 181 -14.37 -2.09 6.58
N ALA A 182 -13.87 -3.28 6.25
CA ALA A 182 -13.56 -3.66 4.85
C ALA A 182 -14.77 -3.52 3.91
N PRO A 183 -15.99 -4.03 4.22
CA PRO A 183 -17.15 -3.84 3.36
C PRO A 183 -17.50 -2.37 3.11
N LEU A 184 -17.41 -1.54 4.16
CA LEU A 184 -17.69 -0.10 4.09
C LEU A 184 -16.69 0.67 3.24
N LEU A 185 -15.41 0.24 3.25
CA LEU A 185 -14.35 0.82 2.41
C LEU A 185 -14.57 0.48 0.93
N PHE A 186 -14.92 -0.76 0.61
CA PHE A 186 -15.27 -1.15 -0.75
C PHE A 186 -16.54 -0.43 -1.23
N GLU A 187 -17.56 -0.29 -0.38
CA GLU A 187 -18.77 0.49 -0.69
C GLU A 187 -18.43 1.97 -0.93
N ALA A 188 -17.50 2.54 -0.18
CA ALA A 188 -17.04 3.92 -0.38
C ALA A 188 -16.28 4.11 -1.71
N GLY A 189 -15.77 3.04 -2.33
CA GLY A 189 -15.09 3.06 -3.63
C GLY A 189 -13.63 2.63 -3.62
N ALA A 190 -13.13 2.05 -2.51
CA ALA A 190 -11.81 1.43 -2.48
C ALA A 190 -11.75 0.19 -3.39
N ASP A 191 -10.61 -0.06 -4.01
CA ASP A 191 -10.35 -1.22 -4.86
C ASP A 191 -9.42 -2.22 -4.17
N VAL A 192 -8.49 -1.74 -3.32
CA VAL A 192 -7.48 -2.53 -2.61
C VAL A 192 -7.48 -2.18 -1.13
N LEU A 193 -7.41 -3.18 -0.26
CA LEU A 193 -7.28 -2.97 1.18
C LEU A 193 -6.00 -3.62 1.72
N VAL A 194 -5.21 -2.83 2.43
CA VAL A 194 -4.03 -3.31 3.14
C VAL A 194 -4.44 -3.74 4.55
N ALA A 195 -4.18 -5.01 4.88
CA ALA A 195 -4.55 -5.58 6.17
C ALA A 195 -3.35 -6.24 6.84
N GLY A 196 -2.85 -5.67 7.91
CA GLY A 196 -1.74 -6.22 8.71
C GLY A 196 -2.24 -7.08 9.87
N ASN A 197 -2.36 -6.49 11.05
CA ASN A 197 -2.74 -7.19 12.28
C ASN A 197 -4.04 -8.01 12.17
N ALA A 198 -5.02 -7.54 11.41
CA ALA A 198 -6.30 -8.24 11.24
C ALA A 198 -6.10 -9.61 10.58
N VAL A 199 -5.10 -9.75 9.70
CA VAL A 199 -4.74 -11.01 9.06
C VAL A 199 -3.79 -11.81 9.95
N PHE A 200 -2.61 -11.26 10.28
CA PHE A 200 -1.52 -12.02 10.93
C PHE A 200 -1.78 -12.39 12.39
N LYS A 201 -2.71 -11.71 13.08
CA LYS A 201 -3.10 -12.04 14.47
C LYS A 201 -4.41 -12.81 14.57
N SER A 202 -5.02 -13.18 13.44
CA SER A 202 -6.19 -14.04 13.42
C SER A 202 -5.80 -15.51 13.63
N ASP A 203 -6.73 -16.33 14.10
CA ASP A 203 -6.55 -17.77 14.23
C ASP A 203 -6.37 -18.47 12.88
N ASP A 204 -6.98 -17.91 11.82
CA ASP A 204 -6.87 -18.38 10.43
C ASP A 204 -6.71 -17.20 9.47
N PRO A 205 -5.46 -16.84 9.12
CA PRO A 205 -5.17 -15.74 8.18
C PRO A 205 -5.79 -15.91 6.80
N ALA A 206 -5.82 -17.15 6.27
CA ALA A 206 -6.37 -17.40 4.94
C ALA A 206 -7.90 -17.24 4.92
N ALA A 207 -8.59 -17.75 5.93
CA ALA A 207 -10.03 -17.54 6.10
C ALA A 207 -10.38 -16.05 6.30
N THR A 208 -9.55 -15.31 7.05
CA THR A 208 -9.73 -13.87 7.26
C THR A 208 -9.61 -13.09 5.95
N ILE A 209 -8.63 -13.40 5.11
CA ILE A 209 -8.47 -12.80 3.77
C ILE A 209 -9.70 -13.09 2.91
N HIS A 210 -10.15 -14.35 2.90
CA HIS A 210 -11.37 -14.76 2.17
C HIS A 210 -12.60 -13.96 2.62
N GLN A 211 -12.81 -13.83 3.93
CA GLN A 211 -13.94 -13.08 4.50
C GLN A 211 -13.89 -11.59 4.17
N MET A 212 -12.70 -10.96 4.11
CA MET A 212 -12.55 -9.56 3.72
C MET A 212 -12.98 -9.31 2.26
N LYS A 213 -12.93 -10.31 1.40
CA LYS A 213 -13.32 -10.22 -0.02
C LYS A 213 -14.82 -10.42 -0.26
N GLN A 214 -15.59 -10.89 0.75
CA GLN A 214 -17.06 -11.09 0.65
C GLN A 214 -17.79 -9.75 0.77
#